data_e72e4472365545d1f75e55ca62910a86
#
_entry.id   e72e4472365545d1f75e55ca62910a86
#
_cell.length_a   1.000
_cell.length_b   1.000
_cell.length_c   1.000
_cell.angle_alpha   90.00
_cell.angle_beta   90.00
_cell.angle_gamma   90.00
#
_symmetry.space_group_name_H-M   'P 1'
#
loop_
_entity.id
_entity.type
_entity.pdbx_description
1 polymer ?
#
loop_
_entity_poly.entity_id
_entity_poly.type
_entity_poly.pdbx_seq_one_letter_code
_entity_poly.pdbx_strand_id
1 'polypeptide(L)'
;MTKKDAVIVYGAGISGRGAAQVLADKKQQVYLYNDMDCTLEPQLLQLLQSVGGGLAIGQAAFESLLDIAGVLVLSPGIACDNANVLLAEQRGLEVISEVELGYRLYGGHIAAITGTNGKTTTTTIVGEMLKRLPVPSAVGGNIGLALSKEVESLPQDGWLAAELSSFQLEKVSSFCPDIAVVLNLTPDHLERHHTMEAYGEAKKNIFRQQGEAQVTVLNYDDPIVRTWGAETKGRLCYFSRKEKLQQGIYMQDGNFIISWDGKQKTVCNISELHLFGGHNEENVLAAIACGFFAGVSISDMADVLRNFKSIEHRIEYVADIDGVPYYNDSKATNTDSTIKALEAFKDGHIILLAGGHDKLTPLEPMMELVKEKTDALILLGAAKERFNKAAVACGVPNIVLADSFEDAVAKAHALAHKPQVVLLSPACSSFDMFKNYPERGNYFKKLVHELEGGNVK
;
A
#
# COMPACT_ATOMS: atom_id res chain seq x y z
N MET A 1 0.28 41.52 12.58
CA MET A 1 -0.59 40.33 12.44
C MET A 1 -0.23 39.37 13.54
N THR A 2 -1.15 39.05 14.41
CA THR A 2 -0.96 38.00 15.45
C THR A 2 -0.68 36.69 14.73
N LYS A 3 0.39 36.00 15.12
CA LYS A 3 0.75 34.68 14.59
C LYS A 3 -0.42 33.74 14.88
N LYS A 4 -0.99 33.15 13.85
CA LYS A 4 -2.07 32.17 14.02
C LYS A 4 -1.42 30.85 14.45
N ASP A 5 -1.58 30.49 15.71
CA ASP A 5 -0.84 29.38 16.31
C ASP A 5 -1.64 28.05 16.37
N ALA A 6 -2.96 28.08 16.10
CA ALA A 6 -3.76 26.87 16.11
C ALA A 6 -3.54 26.02 14.84
N VAL A 7 -3.70 24.71 15.00
CA VAL A 7 -3.67 23.72 13.89
C VAL A 7 -5.05 23.11 13.72
N ILE A 8 -5.51 23.00 12.48
CA ILE A 8 -6.70 22.21 12.12
C ILE A 8 -6.22 20.87 11.57
N VAL A 9 -6.74 19.77 12.08
CA VAL A 9 -6.59 18.43 11.50
C VAL A 9 -7.91 18.06 10.83
N TYR A 10 -7.92 17.89 9.52
CA TYR A 10 -9.13 17.60 8.75
C TYR A 10 -9.29 16.09 8.49
N GLY A 11 -10.40 15.56 8.96
CA GLY A 11 -10.79 14.17 8.89
C GLY A 11 -10.56 13.40 10.18
N ALA A 12 -11.67 12.96 10.82
CA ALA A 12 -11.67 12.27 12.12
C ALA A 12 -11.46 10.74 12.00
N GLY A 13 -10.79 10.26 10.94
CA GLY A 13 -10.34 8.88 10.79
C GLY A 13 -9.11 8.56 11.66
N ILE A 14 -8.57 7.34 11.51
CA ILE A 14 -7.41 6.85 12.29
C ILE A 14 -6.22 7.82 12.20
N SER A 15 -5.84 8.25 10.99
CA SER A 15 -4.70 9.16 10.79
C SER A 15 -4.93 10.53 11.41
N GLY A 16 -6.14 11.12 11.23
CA GLY A 16 -6.43 12.44 11.81
C GLY A 16 -6.50 12.41 13.32
N ARG A 17 -7.09 11.38 13.93
CA ARG A 17 -7.09 11.22 15.40
C ARG A 17 -5.67 11.08 15.93
N GLY A 18 -4.82 10.27 15.26
CA GLY A 18 -3.41 10.12 15.61
C GLY A 18 -2.66 11.44 15.54
N ALA A 19 -2.77 12.18 14.43
CA ALA A 19 -2.14 13.49 14.25
C ALA A 19 -2.59 14.51 15.31
N ALA A 20 -3.91 14.59 15.58
CA ALA A 20 -4.46 15.49 16.58
C ALA A 20 -3.96 15.16 17.99
N GLN A 21 -3.87 13.86 18.33
CA GLN A 21 -3.32 13.42 19.60
C GLN A 21 -1.86 13.85 19.76
N VAL A 22 -1.00 13.54 18.77
CA VAL A 22 0.43 13.89 18.80
C VAL A 22 0.65 15.40 18.95
N LEU A 23 -0.11 16.21 18.21
CA LEU A 23 -0.05 17.67 18.34
C LEU A 23 -0.45 18.13 19.74
N ALA A 24 -1.51 17.58 20.31
CA ALA A 24 -1.97 17.93 21.65
C ALA A 24 -0.98 17.46 22.76
N ASP A 25 -0.35 16.29 22.61
CA ASP A 25 0.70 15.81 23.50
C ASP A 25 1.92 16.77 23.51
N LYS A 26 2.21 17.39 22.35
CA LYS A 26 3.22 18.45 22.20
C LYS A 26 2.75 19.85 22.63
N LYS A 27 1.57 19.95 23.28
CA LYS A 27 0.98 21.20 23.78
C LYS A 27 0.60 22.20 22.68
N GLN A 28 0.42 21.73 21.45
CA GLN A 28 -0.09 22.54 20.36
C GLN A 28 -1.61 22.69 20.45
N GLN A 29 -2.14 23.90 20.31
CA GLN A 29 -3.59 24.10 20.19
C GLN A 29 -4.06 23.47 18.89
N VAL A 30 -4.95 22.46 18.97
CA VAL A 30 -5.38 21.66 17.81
C VAL A 30 -6.88 21.42 17.81
N TYR A 31 -7.49 21.61 16.67
CA TYR A 31 -8.89 21.30 16.41
C TYR A 31 -8.97 20.13 15.42
N LEU A 32 -9.65 19.07 15.82
CA LEU A 32 -9.99 17.99 14.89
C LEU A 32 -11.31 18.35 14.21
N TYR A 33 -11.25 18.56 12.90
CA TYR A 33 -12.42 18.95 12.11
C TYR A 33 -12.95 17.78 11.28
N ASN A 34 -14.27 17.68 11.15
CA ASN A 34 -14.94 16.74 10.26
C ASN A 34 -16.19 17.38 9.66
N ASP A 35 -16.51 17.04 8.40
CA ASP A 35 -17.69 17.59 7.70
C ASP A 35 -19.01 17.11 8.32
N MET A 36 -19.05 15.85 8.72
CA MET A 36 -20.24 15.19 9.28
C MET A 36 -20.04 14.90 10.76
N ASP A 37 -21.15 14.71 11.45
CA ASP A 37 -21.15 14.31 12.85
C ASP A 37 -20.28 13.07 13.08
N CYS A 38 -19.42 13.18 14.07
CA CYS A 38 -18.61 12.09 14.56
C CYS A 38 -18.39 12.19 16.06
N THR A 39 -18.05 11.08 16.69
CA THR A 39 -17.72 11.03 18.12
C THR A 39 -16.23 10.73 18.28
N LEU A 40 -15.63 11.33 19.31
CA LEU A 40 -14.26 11.02 19.71
C LEU A 40 -14.27 10.21 21.01
N GLU A 41 -13.22 9.45 21.22
CA GLU A 41 -12.94 8.84 22.50
C GLU A 41 -12.83 9.93 23.57
N PRO A 42 -13.45 9.75 24.76
CA PRO A 42 -13.47 10.79 25.81
C PRO A 42 -12.07 11.29 26.19
N GLN A 43 -11.06 10.39 26.19
CA GLN A 43 -9.68 10.73 26.49
C GLN A 43 -9.08 11.68 25.44
N LEU A 44 -9.31 11.42 24.17
CA LEU A 44 -8.83 12.31 23.09
C LEU A 44 -9.51 13.67 23.18
N LEU A 45 -10.83 13.71 23.36
CA LEU A 45 -11.55 14.98 23.47
C LEU A 45 -11.04 15.81 24.66
N GLN A 46 -10.84 15.20 25.84
CA GLN A 46 -10.27 15.88 27.01
C GLN A 46 -8.86 16.41 26.74
N LEU A 47 -8.02 15.62 26.04
CA LEU A 47 -6.68 16.03 25.67
C LEU A 47 -6.70 17.26 24.76
N LEU A 48 -7.54 17.27 23.70
CA LEU A 48 -7.71 18.43 22.82
C LEU A 48 -8.16 19.66 23.57
N GLN A 49 -9.13 19.52 24.47
CA GLN A 49 -9.64 20.62 25.31
C GLN A 49 -8.57 21.15 26.26
N SER A 50 -7.70 20.30 26.79
CA SER A 50 -6.62 20.71 27.70
C SER A 50 -5.59 21.64 27.04
N VAL A 51 -5.51 21.65 25.72
CA VAL A 51 -4.62 22.54 24.95
C VAL A 51 -5.38 23.70 24.27
N GLY A 52 -6.63 23.94 24.67
CA GLY A 52 -7.48 25.01 24.12
C GLY A 52 -8.06 24.70 22.74
N GLY A 53 -8.06 23.42 22.34
CA GLY A 53 -8.63 22.93 21.08
C GLY A 53 -9.95 22.17 21.31
N GLY A 54 -10.29 21.27 20.36
CA GLY A 54 -11.50 20.45 20.46
C GLY A 54 -11.92 19.77 19.16
N LEU A 55 -13.15 19.25 19.16
CA LEU A 55 -13.82 18.73 17.96
C LEU A 55 -14.64 19.84 17.33
N ALA A 56 -14.48 20.06 16.02
CA ALA A 56 -15.26 20.98 15.22
C ALA A 56 -16.00 20.23 14.10
N ILE A 57 -17.28 20.53 13.92
CA ILE A 57 -18.14 19.82 12.97
C ILE A 57 -18.91 20.83 12.11
N GLY A 58 -18.92 20.57 10.81
CA GLY A 58 -19.72 21.33 9.84
C GLY A 58 -19.08 22.66 9.41
N GLN A 59 -19.63 23.24 8.33
CA GLN A 59 -19.04 24.36 7.60
C GLN A 59 -18.79 25.61 8.44
N ALA A 60 -19.78 26.03 9.25
CA ALA A 60 -19.67 27.24 10.07
C ALA A 60 -18.54 27.13 11.14
N ALA A 61 -18.33 25.92 11.71
CA ALA A 61 -17.22 25.68 12.62
C ALA A 61 -15.87 25.75 11.87
N PHE A 62 -15.76 25.17 10.67
CA PHE A 62 -14.55 25.25 9.86
C PHE A 62 -14.16 26.70 9.55
N GLU A 63 -15.10 27.50 9.06
CA GLU A 63 -14.85 28.89 8.70
C GLU A 63 -14.37 29.73 9.89
N SER A 64 -14.92 29.50 11.09
CA SER A 64 -14.46 30.19 12.30
C SER A 64 -13.03 29.81 12.69
N LEU A 65 -12.59 28.56 12.41
CA LEU A 65 -11.23 28.11 12.69
C LEU A 65 -10.19 28.74 11.74
N LEU A 66 -10.58 29.12 10.53
CA LEU A 66 -9.66 29.76 9.57
C LEU A 66 -9.10 31.11 10.05
N ASP A 67 -9.78 31.75 10.98
CA ASP A 67 -9.34 33.03 11.56
C ASP A 67 -8.25 32.88 12.62
N ILE A 68 -8.12 31.71 13.23
CA ILE A 68 -7.18 31.43 14.33
C ILE A 68 -6.09 30.43 13.98
N ALA A 69 -6.30 29.59 12.94
CA ALA A 69 -5.35 28.57 12.55
C ALA A 69 -4.34 29.07 11.49
N GLY A 70 -3.11 28.58 11.60
CA GLY A 70 -2.03 28.81 10.62
C GLY A 70 -1.78 27.61 9.71
N VAL A 71 -2.14 26.41 10.16
CA VAL A 71 -1.86 25.14 9.45
C VAL A 71 -3.13 24.29 9.37
N LEU A 72 -3.33 23.66 8.23
CA LEU A 72 -4.32 22.62 7.99
C LEU A 72 -3.61 21.30 7.65
N VAL A 73 -3.76 20.31 8.50
CA VAL A 73 -3.24 18.95 8.29
C VAL A 73 -4.33 18.06 7.69
N LEU A 74 -4.06 17.47 6.54
CA LEU A 74 -5.02 16.61 5.84
C LEU A 74 -4.84 15.14 6.18
N SER A 75 -5.93 14.47 6.55
CA SER A 75 -6.01 13.02 6.53
C SER A 75 -6.03 12.52 5.08
N PRO A 76 -5.50 11.31 4.76
CA PRO A 76 -5.38 10.82 3.38
C PRO A 76 -6.71 10.72 2.61
N GLY A 77 -7.83 10.53 3.34
CA GLY A 77 -9.16 10.47 2.75
C GLY A 77 -9.72 11.80 2.23
N ILE A 78 -9.13 12.93 2.64
CA ILE A 78 -9.58 14.26 2.21
C ILE A 78 -8.88 14.61 0.90
N ALA A 79 -9.66 14.93 -0.12
CA ALA A 79 -9.14 15.31 -1.44
C ALA A 79 -8.56 16.74 -1.41
N CYS A 80 -7.45 16.96 -2.14
CA CYS A 80 -6.79 18.27 -2.19
C CYS A 80 -7.60 19.34 -2.93
N ASP A 81 -8.55 18.94 -3.78
CA ASP A 81 -9.51 19.80 -4.48
C ASP A 81 -10.82 20.01 -3.71
N ASN A 82 -10.92 19.47 -2.48
CA ASN A 82 -12.06 19.71 -1.60
C ASN A 82 -12.24 21.21 -1.34
N ALA A 83 -13.48 21.71 -1.36
CA ALA A 83 -13.81 23.11 -1.22
C ALA A 83 -13.22 23.75 0.06
N ASN A 84 -13.23 23.02 1.19
CA ASN A 84 -12.65 23.50 2.45
C ASN A 84 -11.13 23.58 2.41
N VAL A 85 -10.47 22.66 1.70
CA VAL A 85 -9.01 22.70 1.49
C VAL A 85 -8.63 23.94 0.67
N LEU A 86 -9.32 24.17 -0.45
CA LEU A 86 -9.11 25.32 -1.31
C LEU A 86 -9.40 26.65 -0.57
N LEU A 87 -10.44 26.68 0.26
CA LEU A 87 -10.77 27.84 1.08
C LEU A 87 -9.66 28.13 2.11
N ALA A 88 -9.11 27.10 2.75
CA ALA A 88 -8.00 27.27 3.70
C ALA A 88 -6.76 27.84 3.01
N GLU A 89 -6.40 27.36 1.82
CA GLU A 89 -5.29 27.90 1.02
C GLU A 89 -5.53 29.38 0.63
N GLN A 90 -6.75 29.71 0.18
CA GLN A 90 -7.13 31.10 -0.13
C GLN A 90 -7.05 32.02 1.09
N ARG A 91 -7.31 31.51 2.30
CA ARG A 91 -7.15 32.24 3.56
C ARG A 91 -5.71 32.28 4.09
N GLY A 92 -4.76 31.68 3.33
CA GLY A 92 -3.33 31.71 3.62
C GLY A 92 -2.88 30.71 4.69
N LEU A 93 -3.64 29.65 4.98
CA LEU A 93 -3.18 28.55 5.80
C LEU A 93 -2.16 27.72 5.04
N GLU A 94 -1.15 27.23 5.73
CA GLU A 94 -0.28 26.20 5.18
C GLU A 94 -1.04 24.86 5.20
N VAL A 95 -1.23 24.24 4.03
CA VAL A 95 -1.91 22.94 3.90
C VAL A 95 -0.87 21.85 3.70
N ILE A 96 -0.83 20.91 4.65
CA ILE A 96 0.12 19.79 4.65
C ILE A 96 -0.59 18.45 4.84
N SER A 97 0.03 17.36 4.40
CA SER A 97 -0.44 16.01 4.71
C SER A 97 0.00 15.56 6.11
N GLU A 98 -0.64 14.52 6.63
CA GLU A 98 -0.23 13.87 7.89
C GLU A 98 1.22 13.34 7.82
N VAL A 99 1.65 12.88 6.64
CA VAL A 99 3.04 12.43 6.40
C VAL A 99 4.03 13.59 6.53
N GLU A 100 3.71 14.74 5.99
CA GLU A 100 4.54 15.95 6.16
C GLU A 100 4.62 16.36 7.63
N LEU A 101 3.49 16.31 8.35
CA LEU A 101 3.48 16.56 9.79
C LEU A 101 4.40 15.58 10.53
N GLY A 102 4.26 14.28 10.30
CA GLY A 102 5.09 13.27 10.93
C GLY A 102 6.57 13.46 10.63
N TYR A 103 6.92 13.77 9.38
CA TYR A 103 8.29 14.08 8.98
C TYR A 103 8.87 15.29 9.75
N ARG A 104 8.11 16.38 9.85
CA ARG A 104 8.54 17.59 10.60
C ARG A 104 8.72 17.34 12.10
N LEU A 105 8.02 16.36 12.64
CA LEU A 105 8.13 15.98 14.04
C LEU A 105 9.27 15.00 14.33
N TYR A 106 9.81 14.38 13.28
CA TYR A 106 10.81 13.32 13.38
C TYR A 106 12.16 13.77 12.86
N GLY A 107 13.21 13.53 13.64
CA GLY A 107 14.58 13.85 13.25
C GLY A 107 15.43 12.63 12.89
N GLY A 108 14.82 11.43 12.86
CA GLY A 108 15.52 10.17 12.56
C GLY A 108 15.45 9.78 11.08
N HIS A 109 15.73 8.51 10.80
CA HIS A 109 15.90 7.99 9.45
C HIS A 109 14.60 7.39 8.90
N ILE A 110 14.32 7.64 7.61
CA ILE A 110 13.13 7.13 6.93
C ILE A 110 13.53 6.41 5.63
N ALA A 111 13.10 5.16 5.51
CA ALA A 111 12.98 4.45 4.24
C ALA A 111 11.51 4.50 3.79
N ALA A 112 11.21 5.33 2.79
CA ALA A 112 9.86 5.57 2.31
C ALA A 112 9.59 4.76 1.03
N ILE A 113 8.48 4.03 0.99
CA ILE A 113 8.13 3.13 -0.10
C ILE A 113 6.77 3.51 -0.69
N THR A 114 6.73 3.75 -2.00
CA THR A 114 5.51 3.94 -2.77
C THR A 114 5.48 3.08 -4.04
N GLY A 115 4.39 3.12 -4.75
CA GLY A 115 4.12 2.38 -5.98
C GLY A 115 2.63 2.11 -6.11
N THR A 116 2.17 1.57 -7.22
CA THR A 116 0.80 1.08 -7.31
C THR A 116 0.65 -0.21 -6.50
N ASN A 117 1.52 -1.19 -6.74
CA ASN A 117 1.52 -2.49 -6.11
C ASN A 117 2.84 -2.80 -5.40
N GLY A 118 2.85 -3.80 -4.51
CA GLY A 118 4.06 -4.26 -3.82
C GLY A 118 4.43 -3.50 -2.54
N LYS A 119 3.87 -2.31 -2.31
CA LYS A 119 4.20 -1.45 -1.16
C LYS A 119 4.29 -2.20 0.17
N THR A 120 3.21 -2.86 0.56
CA THR A 120 3.13 -3.54 1.88
C THR A 120 4.19 -4.64 2.02
N THR A 121 4.37 -5.47 0.97
CA THR A 121 5.37 -6.54 0.98
C THR A 121 6.76 -5.95 1.15
N THR A 122 7.12 -4.98 0.32
CA THR A 122 8.43 -4.32 0.39
C THR A 122 8.64 -3.65 1.75
N THR A 123 7.67 -2.87 2.23
CA THR A 123 7.78 -2.17 3.52
C THR A 123 7.91 -3.14 4.69
N THR A 124 7.19 -4.26 4.68
CA THR A 124 7.31 -5.27 5.73
C THR A 124 8.69 -5.95 5.71
N ILE A 125 9.20 -6.33 4.52
CA ILE A 125 10.54 -6.89 4.40
C ILE A 125 11.60 -5.88 4.88
N VAL A 126 11.48 -4.61 4.47
CA VAL A 126 12.38 -3.53 4.93
C VAL A 126 12.30 -3.39 6.45
N GLY A 127 11.11 -3.39 7.03
CA GLY A 127 10.95 -3.35 8.48
C GLY A 127 11.68 -4.50 9.19
N GLU A 128 11.57 -5.74 8.69
CA GLU A 128 12.31 -6.89 9.25
C GLU A 128 13.83 -6.77 9.08
N MET A 129 14.28 -6.17 7.98
CA MET A 129 15.71 -5.88 7.78
C MET A 129 16.22 -4.79 8.73
N LEU A 130 15.46 -3.71 8.92
CA LEU A 130 15.84 -2.62 9.83
C LEU A 130 15.92 -3.06 11.29
N LYS A 131 15.16 -4.06 11.72
CA LYS A 131 15.27 -4.66 13.06
C LYS A 131 16.62 -5.32 13.32
N ARG A 132 17.43 -5.57 12.29
CA ARG A 132 18.79 -6.11 12.43
C ARG A 132 19.82 -5.03 12.72
N LEU A 133 19.48 -3.77 12.62
CA LEU A 133 20.32 -2.65 13.02
C LEU A 133 20.37 -2.50 14.55
N PRO A 134 21.45 -1.94 15.09
CA PRO A 134 21.59 -1.75 16.55
C PRO A 134 20.74 -0.58 17.10
N VAL A 135 19.83 -0.04 16.31
CA VAL A 135 18.96 1.08 16.67
C VAL A 135 17.49 0.68 16.57
N PRO A 136 16.58 1.30 17.32
CA PRO A 136 15.15 1.03 17.21
C PRO A 136 14.61 1.27 15.82
N SER A 137 13.65 0.46 15.41
CA SER A 137 12.95 0.64 14.14
C SER A 137 11.47 0.35 14.26
N ALA A 138 10.67 0.99 13.41
CA ALA A 138 9.22 0.79 13.30
C ALA A 138 8.77 0.70 11.85
N VAL A 139 7.51 0.30 11.67
CA VAL A 139 6.83 0.25 10.37
C VAL A 139 5.53 1.01 10.48
N GLY A 140 5.27 1.97 9.60
CA GLY A 140 4.07 2.79 9.67
C GLY A 140 3.65 3.45 8.37
N GLY A 141 2.69 4.38 8.46
CA GLY A 141 2.17 5.13 7.33
C GLY A 141 0.82 4.62 6.82
N ASN A 142 0.79 4.09 5.59
CA ASN A 142 -0.43 3.50 5.01
C ASN A 142 -0.75 2.10 5.56
N ILE A 143 0.14 1.54 6.35
CA ILE A 143 -0.01 0.31 7.15
C ILE A 143 0.37 0.61 8.60
N GLY A 144 -0.15 -0.17 9.54
CA GLY A 144 0.09 0.08 10.96
C GLY A 144 -0.56 1.37 11.45
N LEU A 145 0.16 2.13 12.25
CA LEU A 145 -0.26 3.45 12.70
C LEU A 145 0.10 4.54 11.68
N ALA A 146 -0.57 5.69 11.79
CA ALA A 146 -0.22 6.88 11.05
C ALA A 146 1.24 7.28 11.30
N LEU A 147 1.91 7.86 10.29
CA LEU A 147 3.34 8.17 10.37
C LEU A 147 3.66 9.07 11.55
N SER A 148 2.88 10.12 11.78
CA SER A 148 3.03 11.03 12.91
C SER A 148 2.96 10.33 14.28
N LYS A 149 2.17 9.24 14.37
CA LYS A 149 2.05 8.47 15.61
C LYS A 149 3.21 7.49 15.81
N GLU A 150 3.66 6.84 14.73
CA GLU A 150 4.81 5.91 14.81
C GLU A 150 6.09 6.63 15.23
N VAL A 151 6.36 7.80 14.66
CA VAL A 151 7.59 8.55 14.95
C VAL A 151 7.66 9.09 16.38
N GLU A 152 6.54 9.19 17.08
CA GLU A 152 6.50 9.64 18.48
C GLU A 152 7.27 8.69 19.41
N SER A 153 7.28 7.40 19.09
CA SER A 153 7.94 6.36 19.89
C SER A 153 9.40 6.10 19.50
N LEU A 154 9.85 6.66 18.36
CA LEU A 154 11.19 6.42 17.84
C LEU A 154 12.20 7.48 18.31
N PRO A 155 13.41 7.10 18.70
CA PRO A 155 14.50 8.05 18.95
C PRO A 155 15.01 8.66 17.64
N GLN A 156 15.80 9.75 17.76
CA GLN A 156 16.30 10.50 16.59
C GLN A 156 17.29 9.71 15.70
N ASP A 157 17.89 8.64 16.20
CA ASP A 157 18.74 7.72 15.45
C ASP A 157 17.99 6.47 14.97
N GLY A 158 16.69 6.40 15.25
CA GLY A 158 15.83 5.28 14.85
C GLY A 158 15.52 5.26 13.35
N TRP A 159 15.03 4.13 12.87
CA TRP A 159 14.59 3.94 11.49
C TRP A 159 13.08 3.71 11.39
N LEU A 160 12.45 4.39 10.44
CA LEU A 160 11.06 4.14 10.06
C LEU A 160 11.00 3.57 8.64
N ALA A 161 10.44 2.37 8.47
CA ALA A 161 9.98 1.89 7.17
C ALA A 161 8.56 2.43 6.94
N ALA A 162 8.40 3.36 6.00
CA ALA A 162 7.14 4.05 5.75
C ALA A 162 6.48 3.59 4.44
N GLU A 163 5.31 2.95 4.52
CA GLU A 163 4.45 2.74 3.35
C GLU A 163 3.69 4.02 3.04
N LEU A 164 3.81 4.56 1.83
CA LEU A 164 3.15 5.80 1.44
C LEU A 164 2.29 5.63 0.18
N SER A 165 1.01 6.01 0.29
CA SER A 165 0.10 6.14 -0.85
C SER A 165 0.34 7.45 -1.60
N SER A 166 -0.18 7.54 -2.84
CA SER A 166 -0.17 8.79 -3.60
C SER A 166 -0.92 9.92 -2.87
N PHE A 167 -2.04 9.58 -2.21
CA PHE A 167 -2.85 10.56 -1.46
C PHE A 167 -2.07 11.20 -0.31
N GLN A 168 -1.28 10.41 0.41
CA GLN A 168 -0.42 10.89 1.49
C GLN A 168 0.72 11.79 0.99
N LEU A 169 1.14 11.61 -0.26
CA LEU A 169 2.22 12.37 -0.88
C LEU A 169 1.74 13.65 -1.61
N GLU A 170 0.43 13.89 -1.75
CA GLU A 170 -0.08 15.08 -2.47
C GLU A 170 0.33 16.40 -1.83
N LYS A 171 0.31 16.50 -0.51
CA LYS A 171 0.60 17.75 0.24
C LYS A 171 1.82 17.58 1.15
N VAL A 172 2.91 17.05 0.59
CA VAL A 172 4.24 17.12 1.22
C VAL A 172 5.03 18.26 0.58
N SER A 173 5.81 18.98 1.38
CA SER A 173 6.57 20.14 0.94
C SER A 173 8.05 20.08 1.33
N SER A 174 8.36 19.56 2.52
CA SER A 174 9.73 19.37 3.02
C SER A 174 10.14 17.91 3.16
N PHE A 175 9.22 16.97 2.93
CA PHE A 175 9.44 15.54 3.08
C PHE A 175 10.66 15.05 2.27
N CYS A 176 11.68 14.62 2.97
CA CYS A 176 12.97 14.23 2.41
C CYS A 176 13.48 12.95 3.11
N PRO A 177 12.99 11.76 2.75
CA PRO A 177 13.43 10.52 3.36
C PRO A 177 14.87 10.18 2.95
N ASP A 178 15.61 9.45 3.80
CA ASP A 178 16.97 8.99 3.49
C ASP A 178 16.99 8.07 2.27
N ILE A 179 15.97 7.20 2.18
CA ILE A 179 15.78 6.28 1.07
C ILE A 179 14.34 6.41 0.58
N ALA A 180 14.16 6.79 -0.69
CA ALA A 180 12.86 6.84 -1.36
C ALA A 180 12.77 5.73 -2.42
N VAL A 181 11.71 4.93 -2.37
CA VAL A 181 11.51 3.80 -3.30
C VAL A 181 10.23 4.01 -4.09
N VAL A 182 10.31 3.86 -5.41
CA VAL A 182 9.13 3.74 -6.28
C VAL A 182 9.15 2.39 -7.00
N LEU A 183 8.16 1.55 -6.67
CA LEU A 183 8.11 0.17 -7.15
C LEU A 183 7.60 0.04 -8.57
N ASN A 184 6.51 0.72 -8.89
CA ASN A 184 5.83 0.65 -10.20
C ASN A 184 4.75 1.73 -10.30
N LEU A 185 4.28 1.97 -11.56
CA LEU A 185 3.15 2.83 -11.84
C LEU A 185 2.21 2.17 -12.86
N THR A 186 1.09 1.66 -12.40
CA THR A 186 0.02 1.10 -13.24
C THR A 186 -1.32 1.79 -12.92
N PRO A 187 -2.33 1.77 -13.81
CA PRO A 187 -3.58 2.45 -13.61
C PRO A 187 -4.28 2.05 -12.31
N ASP A 188 -4.46 3.02 -11.41
CA ASP A 188 -5.25 2.92 -10.17
C ASP A 188 -5.63 4.33 -9.70
N HIS A 189 -6.69 4.47 -8.91
CA HIS A 189 -7.11 5.73 -8.29
C HIS A 189 -7.33 6.91 -9.25
N LEU A 190 -7.74 6.64 -10.51
CA LEU A 190 -7.98 7.69 -11.51
C LEU A 190 -9.25 8.49 -11.21
N GLU A 191 -10.15 7.99 -10.38
CA GLU A 191 -11.29 8.73 -9.84
C GLU A 191 -10.86 9.94 -8.99
N ARG A 192 -9.64 9.91 -8.41
CA ARG A 192 -9.07 11.00 -7.62
C ARG A 192 -8.02 11.81 -8.38
N HIS A 193 -7.09 11.13 -9.05
CA HIS A 193 -5.98 11.80 -9.74
C HIS A 193 -6.32 12.25 -11.17
N HIS A 194 -7.44 11.76 -11.74
CA HIS A 194 -7.96 12.04 -13.07
C HIS A 194 -7.09 11.57 -14.23
N THR A 195 -5.76 11.66 -14.11
CA THR A 195 -4.80 11.21 -15.14
C THR A 195 -3.65 10.41 -14.54
N MET A 196 -3.01 9.58 -15.38
CA MET A 196 -1.80 8.83 -14.99
C MET A 196 -0.63 9.76 -14.67
N GLU A 197 -0.53 10.90 -15.35
CA GLU A 197 0.49 11.92 -15.13
C GLU A 197 0.33 12.52 -13.72
N ALA A 198 -0.88 12.95 -13.33
CA ALA A 198 -1.13 13.49 -12.00
C ALA A 198 -0.89 12.44 -10.90
N TYR A 199 -1.26 11.18 -11.16
CA TYR A 199 -0.97 10.06 -10.26
C TYR A 199 0.53 9.84 -10.08
N GLY A 200 1.30 9.88 -11.17
CA GLY A 200 2.75 9.79 -11.15
C GLY A 200 3.40 10.96 -10.41
N GLU A 201 2.96 12.21 -10.68
CA GLU A 201 3.46 13.42 -10.02
C GLU A 201 3.25 13.36 -8.50
N ALA A 202 2.08 12.88 -8.04
CA ALA A 202 1.84 12.69 -6.62
C ALA A 202 2.86 11.72 -5.99
N LYS A 203 3.21 10.61 -6.68
CA LYS A 203 4.22 9.66 -6.19
C LYS A 203 5.64 10.20 -6.23
N LYS A 204 6.00 10.99 -7.24
CA LYS A 204 7.34 11.63 -7.33
C LYS A 204 7.65 12.54 -6.14
N ASN A 205 6.64 13.05 -5.45
CA ASN A 205 6.85 13.85 -4.25
C ASN A 205 7.66 13.11 -3.17
N ILE A 206 7.72 11.77 -3.22
CA ILE A 206 8.50 10.96 -2.27
C ILE A 206 10.02 11.25 -2.33
N PHE A 207 10.54 11.66 -3.50
CA PHE A 207 11.96 11.96 -3.68
C PHE A 207 12.25 13.41 -4.12
N ARG A 208 11.20 14.24 -4.30
CA ARG A 208 11.32 15.61 -4.87
C ARG A 208 12.26 16.50 -4.08
N GLN A 209 12.36 16.34 -2.78
CA GLN A 209 13.22 17.12 -1.90
C GLN A 209 14.58 16.49 -1.61
N GLN A 210 14.84 15.27 -2.13
CA GLN A 210 16.13 14.60 -1.93
C GLN A 210 17.27 15.38 -2.60
N GLY A 211 18.46 15.28 -2.00
CA GLY A 211 19.72 15.77 -2.52
C GLY A 211 20.77 14.65 -2.53
N GLU A 212 22.03 15.00 -2.77
CA GLU A 212 23.15 14.04 -2.95
C GLU A 212 23.38 13.11 -1.74
N ALA A 213 22.91 13.47 -0.55
CA ALA A 213 23.03 12.63 0.65
C ALA A 213 22.03 11.48 0.67
N GLN A 214 20.88 11.65 0.04
CA GLN A 214 19.79 10.69 0.03
C GLN A 214 19.88 9.72 -1.17
N VAL A 215 19.08 8.67 -1.14
CA VAL A 215 19.02 7.64 -2.19
C VAL A 215 17.62 7.53 -2.77
N THR A 216 17.53 7.61 -4.09
CA THR A 216 16.30 7.31 -4.84
C THR A 216 16.42 5.92 -5.48
N VAL A 217 15.52 5.01 -5.12
CA VAL A 217 15.48 3.62 -5.63
C VAL A 217 14.30 3.48 -6.59
N LEU A 218 14.58 3.18 -7.86
CA LEU A 218 13.57 3.11 -8.93
C LEU A 218 13.59 1.76 -9.65
N ASN A 219 12.40 1.31 -10.05
CA ASN A 219 12.26 0.10 -10.87
C ASN A 219 12.70 0.37 -12.31
N TYR A 220 13.76 -0.29 -12.74
CA TYR A 220 14.26 -0.20 -14.13
C TYR A 220 13.35 -0.92 -15.11
N ASP A 221 12.64 -1.95 -14.69
CA ASP A 221 11.75 -2.75 -15.51
C ASP A 221 10.40 -2.07 -15.80
N ASP A 222 10.03 -1.05 -14.98
CA ASP A 222 8.85 -0.23 -15.22
C ASP A 222 9.20 0.92 -16.17
N PRO A 223 8.59 0.98 -17.39
CA PRO A 223 8.97 1.94 -18.41
C PRO A 223 8.69 3.40 -18.03
N ILE A 224 7.75 3.66 -17.12
CA ILE A 224 7.43 5.01 -16.64
C ILE A 224 8.39 5.38 -15.51
N VAL A 225 8.43 4.56 -14.46
CA VAL A 225 9.25 4.83 -13.25
C VAL A 225 10.74 4.96 -13.60
N ARG A 226 11.24 4.17 -14.55
CA ARG A 226 12.61 4.25 -15.02
C ARG A 226 12.99 5.65 -15.51
N THR A 227 12.08 6.36 -16.17
CA THR A 227 12.36 7.70 -16.71
C THR A 227 12.56 8.74 -15.62
N TRP A 228 12.02 8.53 -14.43
CA TRP A 228 12.09 9.46 -13.30
C TRP A 228 13.51 9.56 -12.70
N GLY A 229 14.41 8.65 -13.06
CA GLY A 229 15.82 8.75 -12.68
C GLY A 229 16.50 10.02 -13.17
N ALA A 230 16.03 10.64 -14.25
CA ALA A 230 16.52 11.92 -14.74
C ALA A 230 16.05 13.13 -13.88
N GLU A 231 15.04 12.95 -13.04
CA GLU A 231 14.43 14.01 -12.24
C GLU A 231 14.94 14.02 -10.78
N THR A 232 15.54 12.90 -10.31
CA THR A 232 16.07 12.86 -8.95
C THR A 232 17.37 13.62 -8.81
N LYS A 233 17.53 14.28 -7.65
CA LYS A 233 18.80 14.89 -7.20
C LYS A 233 19.54 14.00 -6.21
N GLY A 234 18.88 12.95 -5.73
CA GLY A 234 19.48 11.94 -4.87
C GLY A 234 20.40 10.99 -5.63
N ARG A 235 21.17 10.18 -4.90
CA ARG A 235 21.94 9.08 -5.49
C ARG A 235 21.00 8.05 -6.09
N LEU A 236 21.00 7.91 -7.41
CA LEU A 236 20.10 7.02 -8.12
C LEU A 236 20.58 5.57 -8.01
N CYS A 237 19.70 4.69 -7.53
CA CYS A 237 19.84 3.24 -7.56
C CYS A 237 18.67 2.62 -8.30
N TYR A 238 18.94 1.92 -9.39
CA TYR A 238 17.93 1.11 -10.05
C TYR A 238 17.90 -0.31 -9.49
N PHE A 239 16.71 -0.91 -9.49
CA PHE A 239 16.59 -2.36 -9.36
C PHE A 239 15.94 -2.96 -10.60
N SER A 240 16.34 -4.18 -10.96
CA SER A 240 15.80 -4.89 -12.12
C SER A 240 15.78 -6.40 -11.90
N ARG A 241 14.68 -7.01 -12.28
CA ARG A 241 14.53 -8.46 -12.38
C ARG A 241 15.00 -9.01 -13.72
N LYS A 242 14.92 -8.18 -14.78
CA LYS A 242 15.13 -8.59 -16.17
C LYS A 242 16.52 -8.27 -16.69
N GLU A 243 17.10 -7.18 -16.22
CA GLU A 243 18.33 -6.62 -16.78
C GLU A 243 19.48 -6.66 -15.77
N LYS A 244 20.67 -7.02 -16.25
CA LYS A 244 21.90 -6.88 -15.47
C LYS A 244 22.32 -5.42 -15.45
N LEU A 245 22.42 -4.84 -14.26
CA LEU A 245 22.79 -3.44 -14.07
C LEU A 245 24.29 -3.32 -13.76
N GLN A 246 24.94 -2.31 -14.34
CA GLN A 246 26.33 -1.98 -13.97
C GLN A 246 26.41 -1.49 -12.52
N GLN A 247 25.43 -0.68 -12.12
CA GLN A 247 25.24 -0.20 -10.75
C GLN A 247 23.77 -0.29 -10.39
N GLY A 248 23.45 -0.98 -9.29
CA GLY A 248 22.08 -1.22 -8.83
C GLY A 248 21.92 -2.59 -8.18
N ILE A 249 20.68 -2.98 -8.02
CA ILE A 249 20.29 -4.28 -7.45
C ILE A 249 19.57 -5.08 -8.54
N TYR A 250 20.01 -6.30 -8.84
CA TYR A 250 19.42 -7.05 -9.94
C TYR A 250 19.45 -8.56 -9.71
N MET A 251 18.69 -9.27 -10.55
CA MET A 251 18.73 -10.73 -10.60
C MET A 251 19.66 -11.23 -11.70
N GLN A 252 20.47 -12.25 -11.38
CA GLN A 252 21.23 -13.00 -12.35
C GLN A 252 21.29 -14.47 -11.94
N ASP A 253 20.90 -15.38 -12.82
CA ASP A 253 20.92 -16.84 -12.58
C ASP A 253 20.20 -17.24 -11.27
N GLY A 254 19.06 -16.61 -11.01
CA GLY A 254 18.28 -16.80 -9.79
C GLY A 254 18.86 -16.14 -8.52
N ASN A 255 20.00 -15.47 -8.60
CA ASN A 255 20.61 -14.80 -7.47
C ASN A 255 20.26 -13.32 -7.41
N PHE A 256 20.00 -12.81 -6.20
CA PHE A 256 19.88 -11.38 -5.92
C PHE A 256 21.26 -10.78 -5.72
N ILE A 257 21.64 -9.82 -6.58
CA ILE A 257 22.98 -9.24 -6.65
C ILE A 257 22.92 -7.76 -6.37
N ILE A 258 23.78 -7.30 -5.48
CA ILE A 258 24.11 -5.90 -5.27
C ILE A 258 25.36 -5.59 -6.10
N SER A 259 25.28 -4.65 -7.03
CA SER A 259 26.41 -4.09 -7.76
C SER A 259 26.52 -2.60 -7.45
N TRP A 260 27.48 -2.21 -6.61
CA TRP A 260 27.62 -0.83 -6.15
C TRP A 260 29.07 -0.48 -5.93
N ASP A 261 29.50 0.71 -6.39
CA ASP A 261 30.87 1.22 -6.31
C ASP A 261 31.93 0.21 -6.78
N GLY A 262 31.65 -0.43 -7.94
CA GLY A 262 32.56 -1.40 -8.54
C GLY A 262 32.66 -2.75 -7.83
N LYS A 263 31.87 -2.98 -6.80
CA LYS A 263 31.83 -4.24 -6.04
C LYS A 263 30.53 -4.96 -6.29
N GLN A 264 30.63 -6.27 -6.50
CA GLN A 264 29.45 -7.13 -6.59
C GLN A 264 29.38 -8.06 -5.38
N LYS A 265 28.17 -8.25 -4.87
CA LYS A 265 27.88 -9.15 -3.74
C LYS A 265 26.57 -9.88 -4.00
N THR A 266 26.54 -11.17 -3.77
CA THR A 266 25.33 -11.97 -3.80
C THR A 266 24.69 -11.97 -2.42
N VAL A 267 23.36 -11.75 -2.36
CA VAL A 267 22.59 -11.80 -1.12
C VAL A 267 22.09 -13.22 -0.86
N CYS A 268 21.27 -13.77 -1.74
CA CYS A 268 20.76 -15.16 -1.70
C CYS A 268 20.23 -15.57 -3.07
N ASN A 269 19.85 -16.84 -3.21
CA ASN A 269 19.18 -17.34 -4.40
C ASN A 269 17.65 -17.35 -4.18
N ILE A 270 16.87 -17.14 -5.24
CA ILE A 270 15.40 -17.16 -5.20
C ILE A 270 14.83 -18.48 -4.70
N SER A 271 15.50 -19.60 -4.99
CA SER A 271 15.08 -20.93 -4.51
C SER A 271 15.13 -21.10 -2.99
N GLU A 272 15.78 -20.18 -2.29
CA GLU A 272 15.84 -20.13 -0.83
C GLU A 272 14.65 -19.39 -0.19
N LEU A 273 13.81 -18.73 -1.01
CA LEU A 273 12.70 -17.90 -0.53
C LEU A 273 11.37 -18.63 -0.55
N HIS A 274 10.50 -18.25 0.38
CA HIS A 274 9.10 -18.71 0.44
C HIS A 274 8.12 -17.75 -0.26
N LEU A 275 8.62 -16.84 -1.09
CA LEU A 275 7.83 -15.87 -1.84
C LEU A 275 7.69 -16.30 -3.28
N PHE A 276 6.46 -16.36 -3.79
CA PHE A 276 6.16 -16.79 -5.15
C PHE A 276 5.81 -15.60 -6.07
N GLY A 277 6.21 -15.73 -7.35
CA GLY A 277 5.85 -14.80 -8.42
C GLY A 277 6.84 -13.67 -8.65
N GLY A 278 7.00 -13.28 -9.94
CA GLY A 278 7.99 -12.28 -10.36
C GLY A 278 7.81 -10.90 -9.71
N HIS A 279 6.57 -10.52 -9.35
CA HIS A 279 6.31 -9.29 -8.60
C HIS A 279 6.94 -9.31 -7.19
N ASN A 280 7.07 -10.47 -6.56
CA ASN A 280 7.75 -10.58 -5.27
C ASN A 280 9.28 -10.53 -5.44
N GLU A 281 9.82 -10.97 -6.57
CA GLU A 281 11.23 -10.77 -6.91
C GLU A 281 11.57 -9.27 -6.95
N GLU A 282 10.71 -8.46 -7.59
CA GLU A 282 10.85 -6.98 -7.62
C GLU A 282 10.75 -6.36 -6.23
N ASN A 283 9.79 -6.82 -5.39
CA ASN A 283 9.65 -6.37 -4.02
C ASN A 283 10.90 -6.66 -3.18
N VAL A 284 11.49 -7.85 -3.36
CA VAL A 284 12.74 -8.27 -2.68
C VAL A 284 13.93 -7.43 -3.15
N LEU A 285 14.08 -7.19 -4.47
CA LEU A 285 15.14 -6.32 -4.99
C LEU A 285 15.09 -4.90 -4.39
N ALA A 286 13.90 -4.32 -4.34
CA ALA A 286 13.67 -3.02 -3.72
C ALA A 286 13.98 -3.01 -2.21
N ALA A 287 13.59 -4.08 -1.49
CA ALA A 287 13.89 -4.23 -0.07
C ALA A 287 15.39 -4.41 0.20
N ILE A 288 16.10 -5.17 -0.66
CA ILE A 288 17.56 -5.30 -0.59
C ILE A 288 18.23 -3.93 -0.78
N ALA A 289 17.76 -3.10 -1.72
CA ALA A 289 18.27 -1.74 -1.88
C ALA A 289 18.11 -0.93 -0.59
N CYS A 290 16.93 -0.95 0.04
CA CYS A 290 16.71 -0.28 1.32
C CYS A 290 17.66 -0.80 2.41
N GLY A 291 17.74 -2.11 2.60
CA GLY A 291 18.62 -2.72 3.60
C GLY A 291 20.10 -2.35 3.38
N PHE A 292 20.55 -2.39 2.12
CA PHE A 292 21.93 -2.04 1.76
C PHE A 292 22.28 -0.58 2.11
N PHE A 293 21.41 0.38 1.73
CA PHE A 293 21.66 1.79 2.01
C PHE A 293 21.39 2.18 3.46
N ALA A 294 20.58 1.43 4.18
CA ALA A 294 20.41 1.57 5.63
C ALA A 294 21.58 0.97 6.43
N GLY A 295 22.48 0.20 5.79
CA GLY A 295 23.63 -0.39 6.44
C GLY A 295 23.40 -1.78 7.03
N VAL A 296 22.31 -2.46 6.68
CA VAL A 296 22.07 -3.86 7.08
C VAL A 296 23.08 -4.78 6.43
N SER A 297 23.64 -5.73 7.19
CA SER A 297 24.62 -6.67 6.65
C SER A 297 24.00 -7.61 5.60
N ILE A 298 24.80 -8.09 4.66
CA ILE A 298 24.31 -9.02 3.61
C ILE A 298 23.79 -10.32 4.21
N SER A 299 24.47 -10.81 5.26
CA SER A 299 24.04 -12.01 5.98
C SER A 299 22.68 -11.82 6.65
N ASP A 300 22.44 -10.65 7.26
CA ASP A 300 21.16 -10.35 7.90
C ASP A 300 20.04 -10.17 6.87
N MET A 301 20.32 -9.51 5.74
CA MET A 301 19.35 -9.40 4.64
C MET A 301 18.98 -10.80 4.11
N ALA A 302 19.95 -11.66 3.86
CA ALA A 302 19.72 -13.04 3.41
C ALA A 302 18.91 -13.85 4.44
N ASP A 303 19.22 -13.73 5.72
CA ASP A 303 18.49 -14.40 6.80
C ASP A 303 17.03 -13.94 6.89
N VAL A 304 16.79 -12.64 6.82
CA VAL A 304 15.43 -12.09 6.78
C VAL A 304 14.66 -12.65 5.58
N LEU A 305 15.23 -12.63 4.39
CA LEU A 305 14.58 -13.08 3.17
C LEU A 305 14.22 -14.58 3.21
N ARG A 306 15.11 -15.44 3.70
CA ARG A 306 14.86 -16.89 3.86
C ARG A 306 13.72 -17.20 4.82
N ASN A 307 13.57 -16.39 5.87
CA ASN A 307 12.59 -16.61 6.93
C ASN A 307 11.28 -15.82 6.70
N PHE A 308 11.23 -14.95 5.69
CA PHE A 308 10.07 -14.12 5.41
C PHE A 308 8.94 -14.99 4.82
N LYS A 309 7.81 -15.02 5.54
CA LYS A 309 6.59 -15.69 5.07
C LYS A 309 5.73 -14.70 4.29
N SER A 310 4.85 -15.21 3.41
CA SER A 310 3.90 -14.36 2.70
C SER A 310 3.05 -13.52 3.66
N ILE A 311 2.66 -12.34 3.20
CA ILE A 311 1.76 -11.46 3.95
C ILE A 311 0.36 -12.06 3.90
N GLU A 312 -0.34 -12.01 5.02
CA GLU A 312 -1.74 -12.40 5.13
C GLU A 312 -2.59 -11.71 4.04
N HIS A 313 -3.49 -12.44 3.42
CA HIS A 313 -4.34 -12.01 2.30
C HIS A 313 -3.62 -11.70 0.98
N ARG A 314 -2.36 -12.12 0.79
CA ARG A 314 -1.63 -11.97 -0.47
C ARG A 314 -1.10 -13.32 -0.96
N ILE A 315 -1.83 -13.94 -1.87
CA ILE A 315 -1.61 -15.33 -2.37
C ILE A 315 -1.28 -16.25 -1.19
N GLU A 316 -1.99 -16.05 -0.10
CA GLU A 316 -1.84 -16.78 1.15
C GLU A 316 -2.43 -18.17 0.97
N TYR A 317 -1.61 -19.22 1.16
CA TYR A 317 -2.14 -20.58 1.23
C TYR A 317 -3.05 -20.74 2.45
N VAL A 318 -4.24 -21.27 2.24
CA VAL A 318 -5.25 -21.46 3.31
C VAL A 318 -5.32 -22.92 3.75
N ALA A 319 -5.67 -23.80 2.83
CA ALA A 319 -5.84 -25.23 3.10
C ALA A 319 -5.83 -26.05 1.80
N ASP A 320 -5.69 -27.36 1.91
CA ASP A 320 -5.92 -28.33 0.83
C ASP A 320 -7.23 -29.06 1.12
N ILE A 321 -8.23 -28.91 0.26
CA ILE A 321 -9.52 -29.56 0.39
C ILE A 321 -9.63 -30.60 -0.74
N ASP A 322 -9.72 -31.85 -0.38
CA ASP A 322 -9.80 -33.01 -1.30
C ASP A 322 -8.65 -33.05 -2.34
N GLY A 323 -7.49 -32.48 -1.92
CA GLY A 323 -6.29 -32.39 -2.74
C GLY A 323 -6.28 -31.21 -3.71
N VAL A 324 -7.17 -30.22 -3.51
CA VAL A 324 -7.18 -28.93 -4.20
C VAL A 324 -6.72 -27.84 -3.22
N PRO A 325 -5.63 -27.13 -3.51
CA PRO A 325 -5.17 -26.04 -2.66
C PRO A 325 -6.00 -24.78 -2.87
N TYR A 326 -6.31 -24.09 -1.76
CA TYR A 326 -7.04 -22.82 -1.71
C TYR A 326 -6.10 -21.70 -1.32
N TYR A 327 -6.17 -20.60 -2.08
CA TYR A 327 -5.34 -19.40 -1.87
C TYR A 327 -6.17 -18.14 -1.67
N ASN A 328 -5.80 -17.34 -0.68
CA ASN A 328 -6.42 -16.08 -0.33
C ASN A 328 -5.55 -14.91 -0.82
N ASP A 329 -6.04 -14.19 -1.82
CA ASP A 329 -5.44 -12.96 -2.32
C ASP A 329 -6.44 -11.79 -2.22
N SER A 330 -7.17 -11.73 -1.11
CA SER A 330 -8.18 -10.67 -0.88
C SER A 330 -7.62 -9.26 -0.97
N LYS A 331 -6.30 -9.07 -0.84
CA LYS A 331 -5.61 -7.80 -1.01
C LYS A 331 -5.50 -7.34 -2.47
N ALA A 332 -5.80 -8.18 -3.45
CA ALA A 332 -5.89 -7.81 -4.87
C ALA A 332 -7.15 -6.97 -5.12
N THR A 333 -7.05 -5.66 -4.85
CA THR A 333 -8.17 -4.70 -4.95
C THR A 333 -8.21 -3.94 -6.26
N ASN A 334 -7.38 -4.32 -7.24
CA ASN A 334 -7.37 -3.80 -8.61
C ASN A 334 -7.00 -4.90 -9.62
N THR A 335 -7.22 -4.63 -10.90
CA THR A 335 -7.00 -5.58 -12.00
C THR A 335 -5.54 -5.99 -12.13
N ASP A 336 -4.58 -5.06 -11.96
CA ASP A 336 -3.15 -5.36 -12.06
C ASP A 336 -2.69 -6.34 -10.95
N SER A 337 -3.19 -6.20 -9.74
CA SER A 337 -2.90 -7.15 -8.66
C SER A 337 -3.38 -8.56 -8.99
N THR A 338 -4.57 -8.71 -9.58
CA THR A 338 -5.11 -10.01 -9.98
C THR A 338 -4.34 -10.59 -11.17
N ILE A 339 -3.90 -9.76 -12.13
CA ILE A 339 -2.98 -10.18 -13.21
C ILE A 339 -1.72 -10.79 -12.59
N LYS A 340 -1.08 -10.10 -11.64
CA LYS A 340 0.12 -10.60 -10.96
C LYS A 340 -0.12 -11.90 -10.19
N ALA A 341 -1.30 -12.04 -9.59
CA ALA A 341 -1.69 -13.28 -8.93
C ALA A 341 -1.82 -14.43 -9.93
N LEU A 342 -2.50 -14.22 -11.06
CA LEU A 342 -2.65 -15.23 -12.11
C LEU A 342 -1.29 -15.63 -12.73
N GLU A 343 -0.38 -14.68 -12.96
CA GLU A 343 0.99 -14.92 -13.44
C GLU A 343 1.81 -15.79 -12.47
N ALA A 344 1.52 -15.76 -11.17
CA ALA A 344 2.23 -16.55 -10.17
C ALA A 344 1.97 -18.06 -10.32
N PHE A 345 0.82 -18.46 -10.87
CA PHE A 345 0.46 -19.86 -11.13
C PHE A 345 0.86 -20.24 -12.58
N LYS A 346 2.06 -20.79 -12.72
CA LYS A 346 2.66 -21.09 -14.05
C LYS A 346 1.83 -22.06 -14.86
N ASP A 347 1.29 -23.10 -14.22
CA ASP A 347 0.57 -24.19 -14.89
C ASP A 347 -0.89 -23.84 -15.21
N GLY A 348 -1.40 -22.70 -14.74
CA GLY A 348 -2.81 -22.34 -14.86
C GLY A 348 -3.70 -23.23 -13.97
N HIS A 349 -4.81 -23.73 -14.53
CA HIS A 349 -5.80 -24.56 -13.83
C HIS A 349 -6.39 -23.88 -12.59
N ILE A 350 -6.79 -22.62 -12.74
CA ILE A 350 -7.30 -21.79 -11.65
C ILE A 350 -8.83 -21.74 -11.69
N ILE A 351 -9.48 -21.94 -10.56
CA ILE A 351 -10.84 -21.51 -10.31
C ILE A 351 -10.75 -20.16 -9.60
N LEU A 352 -11.03 -19.09 -10.34
CA LEU A 352 -10.88 -17.71 -9.88
C LEU A 352 -12.19 -17.17 -9.30
N LEU A 353 -12.17 -16.67 -8.07
CA LEU A 353 -13.24 -15.86 -7.49
C LEU A 353 -12.88 -14.38 -7.66
N ALA A 354 -13.69 -13.64 -8.44
CA ALA A 354 -13.46 -12.22 -8.73
C ALA A 354 -14.74 -11.39 -8.61
N GLY A 355 -14.56 -10.07 -8.32
CA GLY A 355 -15.64 -9.11 -8.14
C GLY A 355 -15.64 -8.44 -6.78
N GLY A 356 -16.58 -7.53 -6.58
CA GLY A 356 -16.66 -6.64 -5.44
C GLY A 356 -17.03 -5.22 -5.85
N HIS A 357 -16.62 -4.20 -5.08
CA HIS A 357 -16.81 -2.80 -5.41
C HIS A 357 -15.87 -2.37 -6.56
N ASP A 358 -16.48 -1.98 -7.69
CA ASP A 358 -15.79 -1.69 -8.94
C ASP A 358 -15.08 -0.31 -8.91
N LYS A 359 -13.81 -0.29 -9.31
CA LYS A 359 -13.01 0.94 -9.49
C LYS A 359 -12.96 1.42 -10.94
N LEU A 360 -13.74 0.84 -11.82
CA LEU A 360 -13.85 1.15 -13.24
C LEU A 360 -12.52 1.08 -14.01
N THR A 361 -11.57 0.28 -13.53
CA THR A 361 -10.29 0.03 -14.22
C THR A 361 -10.52 -0.77 -15.52
N PRO A 362 -9.61 -0.66 -16.51
CA PRO A 362 -9.67 -1.49 -17.72
C PRO A 362 -9.66 -2.98 -17.38
N LEU A 363 -10.53 -3.77 -18.01
CA LEU A 363 -10.69 -5.20 -17.73
C LEU A 363 -10.03 -6.11 -18.77
N GLU A 364 -9.86 -5.63 -20.00
CA GLU A 364 -9.43 -6.43 -21.15
C GLU A 364 -8.11 -7.17 -20.88
N PRO A 365 -7.03 -6.52 -20.37
CA PRO A 365 -5.77 -7.23 -20.12
C PRO A 365 -5.91 -8.35 -19.09
N MET A 366 -6.75 -8.12 -18.04
CA MET A 366 -7.02 -9.15 -17.03
C MET A 366 -7.83 -10.31 -17.63
N MET A 367 -8.88 -10.02 -18.42
CA MET A 367 -9.77 -11.04 -18.98
C MET A 367 -9.06 -11.93 -20.01
N GLU A 368 -8.11 -11.41 -20.79
CA GLU A 368 -7.27 -12.23 -21.66
C GLU A 368 -6.44 -13.26 -20.85
N LEU A 369 -5.86 -12.84 -19.75
CA LEU A 369 -5.10 -13.74 -18.88
C LEU A 369 -6.02 -14.71 -18.11
N VAL A 370 -7.21 -14.28 -17.70
CA VAL A 370 -8.25 -15.16 -17.12
C VAL A 370 -8.61 -16.25 -18.10
N LYS A 371 -8.86 -15.91 -19.37
CA LYS A 371 -9.14 -16.90 -20.42
C LYS A 371 -8.03 -17.94 -20.59
N GLU A 372 -6.77 -17.53 -20.47
CA GLU A 372 -5.60 -18.41 -20.61
C GLU A 372 -5.39 -19.31 -19.38
N LYS A 373 -5.57 -18.75 -18.16
CA LYS A 373 -5.10 -19.38 -16.92
C LYS A 373 -6.19 -20.05 -16.10
N THR A 374 -7.48 -19.74 -16.39
CA THR A 374 -8.55 -20.25 -15.53
C THR A 374 -9.40 -21.33 -16.19
N ASP A 375 -9.75 -22.34 -15.41
CA ASP A 375 -10.73 -23.35 -15.80
C ASP A 375 -12.16 -22.89 -15.51
N ALA A 376 -12.34 -21.98 -14.54
CA ALA A 376 -13.59 -21.31 -14.26
C ALA A 376 -13.37 -19.91 -13.65
N LEU A 377 -14.27 -18.98 -14.00
CA LEU A 377 -14.35 -17.64 -13.43
C LEU A 377 -15.67 -17.50 -12.67
N ILE A 378 -15.59 -17.33 -11.36
CA ILE A 378 -16.75 -17.12 -10.48
C ILE A 378 -16.85 -15.65 -10.16
N LEU A 379 -17.97 -15.02 -10.52
CA LEU A 379 -18.18 -13.58 -10.40
C LEU A 379 -19.21 -13.27 -9.32
N LEU A 380 -18.89 -12.29 -8.46
CA LEU A 380 -19.73 -11.88 -7.34
C LEU A 380 -19.66 -10.36 -7.09
N GLY A 381 -20.55 -9.85 -6.25
CA GLY A 381 -20.57 -8.45 -5.81
C GLY A 381 -21.03 -7.45 -6.86
N ALA A 382 -20.85 -6.17 -6.58
CA ALA A 382 -21.35 -5.06 -7.40
C ALA A 382 -20.78 -5.03 -8.82
N ALA A 383 -19.53 -5.49 -9.01
CA ALA A 383 -18.88 -5.55 -10.32
C ALA A 383 -19.33 -6.72 -11.21
N LYS A 384 -20.13 -7.67 -10.69
CA LYS A 384 -20.51 -8.93 -11.33
C LYS A 384 -20.92 -8.78 -12.79
N GLU A 385 -21.84 -7.88 -13.09
CA GLU A 385 -22.38 -7.70 -14.44
C GLU A 385 -21.36 -7.10 -15.43
N ARG A 386 -20.55 -6.13 -14.98
CA ARG A 386 -19.53 -5.52 -15.82
C ARG A 386 -18.42 -6.52 -16.16
N PHE A 387 -17.97 -7.30 -15.16
CA PHE A 387 -16.97 -8.33 -15.32
C PHE A 387 -17.47 -9.46 -16.22
N ASN A 388 -18.73 -9.88 -16.06
CA ASN A 388 -19.36 -10.87 -16.93
C ASN A 388 -19.38 -10.42 -18.40
N LYS A 389 -19.78 -9.18 -18.67
CA LYS A 389 -19.76 -8.63 -20.04
C LYS A 389 -18.37 -8.63 -20.64
N ALA A 390 -17.36 -8.22 -19.88
CA ALA A 390 -15.97 -8.22 -20.34
C ALA A 390 -15.45 -9.65 -20.58
N ALA A 391 -15.71 -10.59 -19.68
CA ALA A 391 -15.31 -11.97 -19.79
C ALA A 391 -15.94 -12.67 -21.00
N VAL A 392 -17.24 -12.44 -21.25
CA VAL A 392 -17.93 -12.94 -22.44
C VAL A 392 -17.33 -12.37 -23.72
N ALA A 393 -17.05 -11.05 -23.73
CA ALA A 393 -16.44 -10.39 -24.89
C ALA A 393 -15.04 -10.92 -25.21
N CYS A 394 -14.24 -11.26 -24.19
CA CYS A 394 -12.92 -11.89 -24.36
C CYS A 394 -12.99 -13.41 -24.65
N GLY A 395 -14.16 -14.03 -24.51
CA GLY A 395 -14.36 -15.47 -24.75
C GLY A 395 -13.81 -16.35 -23.62
N VAL A 396 -13.95 -15.93 -22.37
CA VAL A 396 -13.68 -16.76 -21.19
C VAL A 396 -14.64 -17.96 -21.17
N PRO A 397 -14.15 -19.21 -21.06
CA PRO A 397 -14.99 -20.37 -21.41
C PRO A 397 -16.02 -20.77 -20.36
N ASN A 398 -15.74 -20.57 -19.09
CA ASN A 398 -16.59 -21.05 -18.00
C ASN A 398 -16.83 -19.94 -16.96
N ILE A 399 -17.93 -19.20 -17.14
CA ILE A 399 -18.30 -18.09 -16.27
C ILE A 399 -19.47 -18.51 -15.40
N VAL A 400 -19.31 -18.39 -14.08
CA VAL A 400 -20.31 -18.73 -13.08
C VAL A 400 -20.65 -17.49 -12.27
N LEU A 401 -21.94 -17.15 -12.19
CA LEU A 401 -22.41 -16.02 -11.39
C LEU A 401 -22.81 -16.52 -10.00
N ALA A 402 -22.36 -15.83 -8.97
CA ALA A 402 -22.70 -16.09 -7.59
C ALA A 402 -23.57 -14.98 -6.99
N ASP A 403 -24.47 -15.37 -6.09
CA ASP A 403 -25.43 -14.45 -5.47
C ASP A 403 -24.95 -13.96 -4.08
N SER A 404 -24.03 -14.69 -3.45
CA SER A 404 -23.37 -14.30 -2.20
C SER A 404 -21.92 -14.75 -2.20
N PHE A 405 -21.18 -14.34 -1.19
CA PHE A 405 -19.80 -14.77 -1.01
C PHE A 405 -19.69 -16.26 -0.67
N GLU A 406 -20.62 -16.76 0.14
CA GLU A 406 -20.79 -18.19 0.48
C GLU A 406 -21.11 -19.02 -0.76
N ASP A 407 -22.04 -18.56 -1.58
CA ASP A 407 -22.41 -19.20 -2.85
C ASP A 407 -21.22 -19.28 -3.80
N ALA A 408 -20.38 -18.23 -3.86
CA ALA A 408 -19.17 -18.22 -4.67
C ALA A 408 -18.17 -19.29 -4.20
N VAL A 409 -17.93 -19.42 -2.89
CA VAL A 409 -17.02 -20.43 -2.33
C VAL A 409 -17.59 -21.84 -2.53
N ALA A 410 -18.89 -22.05 -2.32
CA ALA A 410 -19.55 -23.34 -2.54
C ALA A 410 -19.48 -23.78 -4.02
N LYS A 411 -19.72 -22.85 -4.97
CA LYS A 411 -19.59 -23.12 -6.41
C LYS A 411 -18.14 -23.43 -6.80
N ALA A 412 -17.17 -22.71 -6.22
CA ALA A 412 -15.76 -23.01 -6.42
C ALA A 412 -15.40 -24.41 -5.96
N HIS A 413 -15.84 -24.79 -4.78
CA HIS A 413 -15.62 -26.12 -4.23
C HIS A 413 -16.27 -27.23 -5.09
N ALA A 414 -17.50 -27.02 -5.54
CA ALA A 414 -18.22 -27.98 -6.38
C ALA A 414 -17.58 -28.21 -7.76
N LEU A 415 -16.86 -27.20 -8.28
CA LEU A 415 -16.15 -27.30 -9.56
C LEU A 415 -14.71 -27.82 -9.42
N ALA A 416 -14.13 -27.65 -8.25
CA ALA A 416 -12.71 -27.87 -8.01
C ALA A 416 -12.33 -29.39 -7.99
N HIS A 417 -11.33 -29.75 -8.76
CA HIS A 417 -10.71 -31.07 -8.76
C HIS A 417 -9.22 -30.98 -9.14
N LYS A 418 -8.41 -31.95 -8.78
CA LYS A 418 -7.00 -31.99 -9.18
C LYS A 418 -6.86 -31.94 -10.71
N PRO A 419 -5.91 -31.19 -11.28
CA PRO A 419 -4.81 -30.45 -10.60
C PRO A 419 -5.13 -28.99 -10.27
N GLN A 420 -6.40 -28.58 -10.25
CA GLN A 420 -6.84 -27.19 -10.07
C GLN A 420 -6.44 -26.58 -8.72
N VAL A 421 -6.41 -25.24 -8.68
CA VAL A 421 -6.31 -24.44 -7.47
C VAL A 421 -7.52 -23.50 -7.38
N VAL A 422 -8.00 -23.22 -6.17
CA VAL A 422 -9.01 -22.17 -5.94
C VAL A 422 -8.33 -20.91 -5.46
N LEU A 423 -8.54 -19.81 -6.17
CA LEU A 423 -7.92 -18.52 -5.88
C LEU A 423 -8.98 -17.44 -5.68
N LEU A 424 -9.03 -16.86 -4.48
CA LEU A 424 -9.72 -15.59 -4.26
C LEU A 424 -8.77 -14.46 -4.64
N SER A 425 -8.96 -13.84 -5.83
CA SER A 425 -8.23 -12.63 -6.25
C SER A 425 -9.21 -11.66 -6.92
N PRO A 426 -9.86 -10.81 -6.11
CA PRO A 426 -11.12 -10.13 -6.47
C PRO A 426 -11.02 -9.08 -7.57
N ALA A 427 -9.86 -8.48 -7.82
CA ALA A 427 -9.67 -7.30 -8.70
C ALA A 427 -10.50 -6.06 -8.30
N CYS A 428 -11.17 -6.11 -7.17
CA CYS A 428 -12.10 -5.09 -6.66
C CYS A 428 -11.88 -4.79 -5.19
N SER A 429 -12.23 -3.58 -4.76
CA SER A 429 -12.37 -3.27 -3.33
C SER A 429 -13.46 -4.14 -2.70
N SER A 430 -13.49 -4.21 -1.37
CA SER A 430 -14.42 -5.07 -0.63
C SER A 430 -15.65 -4.33 -0.08
N PHE A 431 -15.74 -3.03 -0.28
CA PHE A 431 -16.67 -2.13 0.42
C PHE A 431 -18.16 -2.32 0.09
N ASP A 432 -18.49 -3.15 -0.91
CA ASP A 432 -19.86 -3.53 -1.24
C ASP A 432 -20.41 -4.63 -0.31
N MET A 433 -19.56 -5.48 0.25
CA MET A 433 -19.95 -6.61 1.10
C MET A 433 -19.23 -6.66 2.45
N PHE A 434 -18.09 -6.00 2.60
CA PHE A 434 -17.22 -6.05 3.79
C PHE A 434 -16.67 -4.65 4.13
N LYS A 435 -16.29 -4.42 5.38
CA LYS A 435 -15.69 -3.15 5.83
C LYS A 435 -14.31 -2.88 5.22
N ASN A 436 -13.57 -3.94 4.91
CA ASN A 436 -12.22 -3.88 4.37
C ASN A 436 -11.80 -5.24 3.78
N TYR A 437 -10.66 -5.27 3.05
CA TYR A 437 -10.15 -6.50 2.46
C TYR A 437 -9.69 -7.55 3.49
N PRO A 438 -9.18 -7.21 4.71
CA PRO A 438 -8.89 -8.22 5.72
C PRO A 438 -10.13 -8.97 6.19
N GLU A 439 -11.25 -8.29 6.39
CA GLU A 439 -12.52 -8.94 6.75
C GLU A 439 -12.96 -9.91 5.66
N ARG A 440 -12.91 -9.52 4.39
CA ARG A 440 -13.19 -10.41 3.24
C ARG A 440 -12.27 -11.62 3.21
N GLY A 441 -10.97 -11.42 3.40
CA GLY A 441 -9.99 -12.50 3.39
C GLY A 441 -10.14 -13.46 4.58
N ASN A 442 -10.43 -12.95 5.78
CA ASN A 442 -10.71 -13.76 6.96
C ASN A 442 -12.00 -14.57 6.79
N TYR A 443 -13.01 -13.97 6.17
CA TYR A 443 -14.26 -14.65 5.89
C TYR A 443 -14.06 -15.79 4.86
N PHE A 444 -13.26 -15.57 3.83
CA PHE A 444 -12.86 -16.63 2.90
C PHE A 444 -12.15 -17.77 3.61
N LYS A 445 -11.14 -17.50 4.44
CA LYS A 445 -10.43 -18.53 5.22
C LYS A 445 -11.38 -19.34 6.10
N LYS A 446 -12.32 -18.66 6.77
CA LYS A 446 -13.34 -19.31 7.59
C LYS A 446 -14.18 -20.30 6.75
N LEU A 447 -14.73 -19.87 5.61
CA LEU A 447 -15.53 -20.72 4.74
C LEU A 447 -14.73 -21.93 4.21
N VAL A 448 -13.47 -21.72 3.82
CA VAL A 448 -12.60 -22.81 3.37
C VAL A 448 -12.36 -23.84 4.47
N HIS A 449 -12.11 -23.42 5.71
CA HIS A 449 -11.96 -24.37 6.84
C HIS A 449 -13.27 -25.07 7.23
N GLU A 450 -14.43 -24.45 6.97
CA GLU A 450 -15.72 -25.10 7.14
C GLU A 450 -15.93 -26.24 6.12
N LEU A 451 -15.31 -26.18 4.94
CA LEU A 451 -15.32 -27.28 3.96
C LEU A 451 -14.55 -28.50 4.48
N GLU A 452 -13.42 -28.31 5.19
CA GLU A 452 -12.65 -29.42 5.80
C GLU A 452 -13.49 -30.25 6.80
N GLY A 453 -14.42 -29.59 7.49
CA GLY A 453 -15.28 -30.23 8.51
C GLY A 453 -16.53 -30.92 7.97
N GLY A 454 -16.79 -30.87 6.66
CA GLY A 454 -17.99 -31.49 6.06
C GLY A 454 -19.32 -30.81 6.42
N ASN A 455 -19.30 -29.54 6.86
CA ASN A 455 -20.45 -28.77 7.38
C ASN A 455 -21.01 -27.72 6.43
N VAL A 456 -20.81 -27.84 5.13
CA VAL A 456 -21.56 -26.98 4.18
C VAL A 456 -22.84 -27.70 3.78
N LYS A 457 -23.97 -27.31 4.42
CA LYS A 457 -25.33 -27.68 3.98
C LYS A 457 -25.83 -26.69 2.94
#